data_37f18e8b5aa9a048aaa8983553871fed
#
_entry.id   37f18e8b5aa9a048aaa8983553871fed
#
_cell.length_a   1.000
_cell.length_b   1.000
_cell.length_c   1.000
_cell.angle_alpha   90.00
_cell.angle_beta   90.00
_cell.angle_gamma   90.00
#
_symmetry.space_group_name_H-M   'P 1'
#
loop_
_entity.id
_entity.type
_entity.pdbx_description
1 polymer ?
#
loop_
_entity_poly.entity_id
_entity_poly.type
_entity_poly.pdbx_seq_one_letter_code
_entity_poly.pdbx_strand_id
1 'polypeptide(L)'
;MYKRQPHIILFPEIPFYREAFIERIETTVRQKGYCVIVASEGIRYSDGAHISGSMQRDAFGHQQLGGVAPTLASMIKQSTGYKYHWALSDYLQRSARHLASKIDVDHAYAAGRRAVEMALEGKTSLMVTIEREKGEKYKWFLGEASLEKVANMEKKMPRNFITKDGFGITKKAKDYLKPLIIGEDFPPFKSGLPK
;
A
#
# COMPACT_ATOMS: atom_id res chain seq x y z
N MET A 1 -17.77 -5.70 -16.93
CA MET A 1 -16.98 -5.01 -15.86
C MET A 1 -15.54 -5.49 -15.95
N TYR A 2 -14.64 -4.70 -16.50
CA TYR A 2 -13.24 -5.08 -16.65
C TYR A 2 -12.60 -5.18 -15.26
N LYS A 3 -12.13 -6.37 -14.90
CA LYS A 3 -11.36 -6.59 -13.66
C LYS A 3 -9.98 -5.96 -13.83
N ARG A 4 -9.86 -4.68 -13.56
CA ARG A 4 -8.58 -3.95 -13.56
C ARG A 4 -7.85 -4.21 -12.24
N GLN A 5 -7.30 -5.41 -12.09
CA GLN A 5 -6.43 -5.75 -10.98
C GLN A 5 -5.03 -5.95 -11.51
N PRO A 6 -3.98 -5.63 -10.74
CA PRO A 6 -2.64 -6.05 -11.08
C PRO A 6 -2.60 -7.58 -11.19
N HIS A 7 -1.77 -8.08 -12.10
CA HIS A 7 -1.60 -9.52 -12.30
C HIS A 7 -0.70 -10.14 -11.22
N ILE A 8 0.23 -9.32 -10.72
CA ILE A 8 1.20 -9.69 -9.69
C ILE A 8 1.25 -8.57 -8.66
N ILE A 9 1.17 -8.95 -7.38
CA ILE A 9 1.43 -8.07 -6.24
C ILE A 9 2.56 -8.70 -5.44
N LEU A 10 3.64 -7.95 -5.23
CA LEU A 10 4.76 -8.37 -4.41
C LEU A 10 4.66 -7.74 -3.02
N PHE A 11 4.59 -8.59 -2.02
CA PHE A 11 4.39 -8.24 -0.62
C PHE A 11 5.68 -8.34 0.19
N PRO A 12 5.93 -7.45 1.16
CA PRO A 12 7.09 -7.56 2.06
C PRO A 12 7.03 -8.81 2.95
N GLU A 13 5.82 -9.34 3.19
CA GLU A 13 5.58 -10.53 4.01
C GLU A 13 5.90 -11.86 3.29
N ILE A 14 6.14 -11.81 1.98
CA ILE A 14 6.43 -13.00 1.17
C ILE A 14 7.87 -12.89 0.66
N PRO A 15 8.74 -13.87 0.97
CA PRO A 15 10.09 -13.89 0.41
C PRO A 15 10.05 -13.86 -1.13
N PHE A 16 10.89 -13.03 -1.71
CA PHE A 16 10.99 -12.90 -3.15
C PHE A 16 11.89 -14.00 -3.72
N TYR A 17 11.37 -14.72 -4.72
CA TYR A 17 12.08 -15.70 -5.50
C TYR A 17 12.07 -15.29 -6.97
N ARG A 18 13.24 -15.03 -7.52
CA ARG A 18 13.40 -14.53 -8.90
C ARG A 18 12.78 -15.46 -9.93
N GLU A 19 13.04 -16.74 -9.82
CA GLU A 19 12.59 -17.77 -10.78
C GLU A 19 11.06 -17.83 -10.82
N ALA A 20 10.41 -17.92 -9.67
CA ALA A 20 8.95 -17.96 -9.55
C ALA A 20 8.30 -16.65 -10.08
N PHE A 21 8.96 -15.51 -9.83
CA PHE A 21 8.51 -14.22 -10.33
C PHE A 21 8.57 -14.14 -11.85
N ILE A 22 9.67 -14.54 -12.47
CA ILE A 22 9.84 -14.54 -13.94
C ILE A 22 8.87 -15.51 -14.60
N GLU A 23 8.75 -16.73 -14.10
CA GLU A 23 7.80 -17.73 -14.60
C GLU A 23 6.36 -17.20 -14.56
N ARG A 24 5.98 -16.51 -13.47
CA ARG A 24 4.67 -15.90 -13.33
C ARG A 24 4.43 -14.79 -14.37
N ILE A 25 5.44 -13.98 -14.66
CA ILE A 25 5.35 -12.94 -15.70
C ILE A 25 5.16 -13.57 -17.08
N GLU A 26 6.00 -14.53 -17.45
CA GLU A 26 5.92 -15.19 -18.76
C GLU A 26 4.57 -15.86 -18.98
N THR A 27 4.08 -16.58 -17.96
CA THR A 27 2.76 -17.21 -18.01
C THR A 27 1.66 -16.16 -18.18
N THR A 28 1.74 -15.03 -17.46
CA THR A 28 0.77 -13.96 -17.57
C THR A 28 0.81 -13.30 -18.94
N VAL A 29 2.00 -12.99 -19.46
CA VAL A 29 2.16 -12.37 -20.77
C VAL A 29 1.67 -13.29 -21.89
N ARG A 30 1.97 -14.58 -21.81
CA ARG A 30 1.43 -15.57 -22.80
C ARG A 30 -0.10 -15.61 -22.81
N GLN A 31 -0.74 -15.48 -21.64
CA GLN A 31 -2.20 -15.56 -21.52
C GLN A 31 -2.93 -14.24 -21.83
N LYS A 32 -2.31 -13.10 -21.53
CA LYS A 32 -2.97 -11.78 -21.54
C LYS A 32 -2.36 -10.79 -22.53
N GLY A 33 -1.19 -11.06 -23.06
CA GLY A 33 -0.43 -10.14 -23.91
C GLY A 33 0.36 -9.07 -23.13
N TYR A 34 0.14 -8.93 -21.84
CA TYR A 34 0.82 -7.96 -20.96
C TYR A 34 0.77 -8.39 -19.49
N CYS A 35 1.63 -7.81 -18.67
CA CYS A 35 1.63 -8.02 -17.22
C CYS A 35 1.71 -6.69 -16.48
N VAL A 36 0.83 -6.49 -15.48
CA VAL A 36 0.85 -5.36 -14.56
C VAL A 36 1.29 -5.86 -13.19
N ILE A 37 2.33 -5.24 -12.65
CA ILE A 37 2.96 -5.61 -11.39
C ILE A 37 2.87 -4.43 -10.44
N VAL A 38 2.46 -4.68 -9.20
CA VAL A 38 2.56 -3.73 -8.09
C VAL A 38 3.53 -4.32 -7.08
N ALA A 39 4.54 -3.54 -6.70
CA ALA A 39 5.56 -3.99 -5.77
C ALA A 39 5.67 -3.02 -4.59
N SER A 40 5.76 -3.57 -3.38
CA SER A 40 6.16 -2.81 -2.21
C SER A 40 7.66 -2.57 -2.23
N GLU A 41 8.10 -1.42 -1.75
CA GLU A 41 9.55 -1.14 -1.59
C GLU A 41 10.20 -2.01 -0.50
N GLY A 42 9.39 -2.55 0.42
CA GLY A 42 9.86 -3.40 1.52
C GLY A 42 10.09 -4.87 1.16
N ILE A 43 9.97 -5.28 -0.11
CA ILE A 43 10.17 -6.68 -0.50
C ILE A 43 11.62 -7.11 -0.29
N ARG A 44 11.76 -8.39 0.15
CA ARG A 44 13.06 -8.96 0.53
C ARG A 44 13.24 -10.35 -0.07
N TYR A 45 14.50 -10.73 -0.27
CA TYR A 45 14.87 -12.11 -0.52
C TYR A 45 14.67 -12.99 0.73
N SER A 46 14.81 -14.29 0.57
CA SER A 46 14.65 -15.26 1.68
C SER A 46 15.70 -15.10 2.79
N ASP A 47 16.84 -14.53 2.50
CA ASP A 47 17.91 -14.20 3.45
C ASP A 47 17.66 -12.87 4.20
N GLY A 48 16.56 -12.18 3.89
CA GLY A 48 16.18 -10.91 4.48
C GLY A 48 16.79 -9.67 3.79
N ALA A 49 17.63 -9.83 2.79
CA ALA A 49 18.19 -8.70 2.03
C ALA A 49 17.09 -8.01 1.20
N HIS A 50 17.10 -6.67 1.20
CA HIS A 50 16.18 -5.90 0.35
C HIS A 50 16.56 -6.01 -1.12
N ILE A 51 15.56 -6.09 -2.00
CA ILE A 51 15.79 -6.13 -3.46
C ILE A 51 16.45 -4.85 -3.97
N SER A 52 16.08 -3.72 -3.39
CA SER A 52 16.66 -2.41 -3.72
C SER A 52 17.88 -2.09 -2.87
N GLY A 53 18.89 -2.91 -2.84
CA GLY A 53 20.09 -2.87 -2.02
C GLY A 53 20.80 -1.52 -1.82
N SER A 54 20.09 -0.48 -1.38
CA SER A 54 20.69 0.77 -0.93
C SER A 54 21.31 0.56 0.45
N MET A 55 22.63 0.80 0.57
CA MET A 55 23.33 0.77 1.87
C MET A 55 23.11 2.04 2.71
N GLN A 56 22.38 3.03 2.20
CA GLN A 56 22.16 4.29 2.91
C GLN A 56 21.09 4.12 3.99
N ARG A 57 21.42 4.61 5.18
CA ARG A 57 20.48 4.69 6.31
C ARG A 57 20.09 6.14 6.56
N ASP A 58 18.85 6.36 6.99
CA ASP A 58 18.40 7.68 7.42
C ASP A 58 18.96 8.04 8.80
N ALA A 59 18.68 9.26 9.27
CA ALA A 59 19.14 9.76 10.57
C ALA A 59 18.63 8.92 11.77
N PHE A 60 17.64 8.08 11.58
CA PHE A 60 17.04 7.19 12.59
C PHE A 60 17.55 5.75 12.48
N GLY A 61 18.49 5.49 11.55
CA GLY A 61 19.07 4.16 11.33
C GLY A 61 18.25 3.23 10.43
N HIS A 62 17.12 3.69 9.85
CA HIS A 62 16.35 2.92 8.91
C HIS A 62 17.03 2.90 7.53
N GLN A 63 17.02 1.74 6.89
CA GLN A 63 17.52 1.61 5.52
C GLN A 63 16.66 2.43 4.56
N GLN A 64 17.27 3.34 3.79
CA GLN A 64 16.56 4.04 2.74
C GLN A 64 16.17 3.06 1.64
N LEU A 65 14.86 2.85 1.50
CA LEU A 65 14.27 2.01 0.48
C LEU A 65 14.03 2.86 -0.77
N GLY A 66 14.49 2.38 -1.89
CA GLY A 66 14.26 3.03 -3.18
C GLY A 66 14.82 2.19 -4.31
N GLY A 67 14.18 2.27 -5.48
CA GLY A 67 14.69 1.58 -6.66
C GLY A 67 14.23 0.14 -6.84
N VAL A 68 13.23 -0.36 -6.11
CA VAL A 68 12.62 -1.69 -6.36
C VAL A 68 12.08 -1.79 -7.78
N ALA A 69 11.32 -0.79 -8.23
CA ALA A 69 10.72 -0.81 -9.57
C ALA A 69 11.77 -0.89 -10.70
N PRO A 70 12.81 -0.04 -10.75
CA PRO A 70 13.86 -0.18 -11.77
C PRO A 70 14.65 -1.49 -11.64
N THR A 71 14.90 -2.00 -10.42
CA THR A 71 15.58 -3.28 -10.22
C THR A 71 14.77 -4.43 -10.79
N LEU A 72 13.47 -4.52 -10.50
CA LEU A 72 12.57 -5.53 -11.07
C LEU A 72 12.46 -5.39 -12.59
N ALA A 73 12.36 -4.16 -13.10
CA ALA A 73 12.31 -3.89 -14.54
C ALA A 73 13.56 -4.37 -15.27
N SER A 74 14.75 -4.10 -14.71
CA SER A 74 16.03 -4.61 -15.22
C SER A 74 16.09 -6.13 -15.20
N MET A 75 15.65 -6.75 -14.09
CA MET A 75 15.58 -8.21 -13.95
C MET A 75 14.67 -8.85 -15.02
N ILE A 76 13.49 -8.28 -15.26
CA ILE A 76 12.56 -8.72 -16.31
C ILE A 76 13.23 -8.63 -17.67
N LYS A 77 13.83 -7.46 -17.99
CA LYS A 77 14.49 -7.25 -19.29
C LYS A 77 15.59 -8.28 -19.55
N GLN A 78 16.43 -8.52 -18.55
CA GLN A 78 17.54 -9.47 -18.66
C GLN A 78 17.06 -10.92 -18.83
N SER A 79 15.97 -11.29 -18.13
CA SER A 79 15.48 -12.67 -18.15
C SER A 79 14.58 -12.99 -19.34
N THR A 80 13.78 -12.04 -19.84
CA THR A 80 12.74 -12.29 -20.85
C THR A 80 12.88 -11.50 -22.13
N GLY A 81 13.67 -10.43 -22.13
CA GLY A 81 13.75 -9.49 -23.25
C GLY A 81 12.54 -8.57 -23.43
N TYR A 82 11.50 -8.69 -22.60
CA TYR A 82 10.26 -7.92 -22.76
C TYR A 82 10.50 -6.41 -22.60
N LYS A 83 9.69 -5.63 -23.33
CA LYS A 83 9.59 -4.19 -23.12
C LYS A 83 8.91 -3.94 -21.78
N TYR A 84 9.41 -2.96 -21.03
CA TYR A 84 8.86 -2.59 -19.74
C TYR A 84 8.70 -1.08 -19.61
N HIS A 85 7.82 -0.68 -18.70
CA HIS A 85 7.68 0.64 -18.17
C HIS A 85 7.49 0.53 -16.67
N TRP A 86 7.97 1.50 -15.91
CA TRP A 86 7.75 1.55 -14.47
C TRP A 86 7.43 2.97 -14.04
N ALA A 87 6.74 3.11 -12.93
CA ALA A 87 6.42 4.37 -12.29
C ALA A 87 6.53 4.21 -10.77
N LEU A 88 7.06 5.23 -10.12
CA LEU A 88 7.00 5.39 -8.68
C LEU A 88 5.85 6.35 -8.37
N SER A 89 4.95 5.93 -7.48
CA SER A 89 3.82 6.78 -7.07
C SER A 89 4.29 7.95 -6.20
N ASP A 90 5.35 7.73 -5.40
CA ASP A 90 5.95 8.72 -4.52
C ASP A 90 4.88 9.54 -3.78
N TYR A 91 4.95 10.87 -3.83
CA TYR A 91 3.96 11.75 -3.23
C TYR A 91 2.59 11.80 -3.94
N LEU A 92 2.46 11.27 -5.16
CA LEU A 92 1.20 11.28 -5.90
C LEU A 92 0.04 10.68 -5.12
N GLN A 93 0.26 9.57 -4.40
CA GLN A 93 -0.76 8.94 -3.57
C GLN A 93 -1.25 9.84 -2.42
N ARG A 94 -0.42 10.81 -1.96
CA ARG A 94 -0.76 11.77 -0.90
C ARG A 94 -1.35 13.06 -1.44
N SER A 95 -0.98 13.46 -2.65
CA SER A 95 -1.38 14.72 -3.28
C SER A 95 -2.57 14.60 -4.24
N ALA A 96 -2.97 13.37 -4.60
CA ALA A 96 -4.07 13.13 -5.52
C ALA A 96 -5.44 13.26 -4.85
N ARG A 97 -5.72 14.41 -4.22
CA ARG A 97 -6.98 14.69 -3.51
C ARG A 97 -8.23 14.44 -4.37
N HIS A 98 -8.14 14.64 -5.67
CA HIS A 98 -9.21 14.40 -6.63
C HIS A 98 -9.56 12.92 -6.84
N LEU A 99 -8.71 11.99 -6.36
CA LEU A 99 -8.95 10.55 -6.40
C LEU A 99 -9.31 9.97 -5.02
N ALA A 100 -9.37 10.80 -3.97
CA ALA A 100 -9.70 10.34 -2.64
C ALA A 100 -11.14 9.82 -2.59
N SER A 101 -11.36 8.68 -1.94
CA SER A 101 -12.71 8.21 -1.66
C SER A 101 -13.36 9.08 -0.57
N LYS A 102 -14.69 9.19 -0.61
CA LYS A 102 -15.40 9.94 0.43
C LYS A 102 -15.12 9.40 1.82
N ILE A 103 -15.10 8.08 1.98
CA ILE A 103 -14.84 7.46 3.28
C ILE A 103 -13.45 7.78 3.81
N ASP A 104 -12.44 7.86 2.94
CA ASP A 104 -11.07 8.22 3.33
C ASP A 104 -10.98 9.66 3.81
N VAL A 105 -11.70 10.56 3.14
CA VAL A 105 -11.77 11.99 3.53
C VAL A 105 -12.49 12.13 4.86
N ASP A 106 -13.61 11.44 5.06
CA ASP A 106 -14.36 11.46 6.33
C ASP A 106 -13.48 10.93 7.48
N HIS A 107 -12.73 9.86 7.26
CA HIS A 107 -11.79 9.31 8.23
C HIS A 107 -10.68 10.30 8.59
N ALA A 108 -10.03 10.88 7.58
CA ALA A 108 -8.93 11.82 7.78
C ALA A 108 -9.39 13.07 8.54
N TYR A 109 -10.55 13.63 8.16
CA TYR A 109 -11.12 14.79 8.84
C TYR A 109 -11.46 14.48 10.29
N ALA A 110 -12.16 13.38 10.55
CA ALA A 110 -12.55 13.00 11.90
C ALA A 110 -11.33 12.71 12.79
N ALA A 111 -10.31 12.01 12.27
CA ALA A 111 -9.08 11.73 12.99
C ALA A 111 -8.32 13.03 13.34
N GLY A 112 -8.20 13.96 12.38
CA GLY A 112 -7.55 15.26 12.62
C GLY A 112 -8.29 16.10 13.65
N ARG A 113 -9.61 16.17 13.57
CA ARG A 113 -10.46 16.86 14.56
C ARG A 113 -10.27 16.25 15.95
N ARG A 114 -10.34 14.92 16.08
CA ARG A 114 -10.16 14.24 17.36
C ARG A 114 -8.77 14.49 17.96
N ALA A 115 -7.73 14.53 17.13
CA ALA A 115 -6.37 14.83 17.59
C ALA A 115 -6.28 16.23 18.24
N VAL A 116 -6.94 17.23 17.66
CA VAL A 116 -7.02 18.60 18.26
C VAL A 116 -7.80 18.58 19.57
N GLU A 117 -8.96 17.90 19.61
CA GLU A 117 -9.75 17.75 20.84
C GLU A 117 -8.93 17.12 21.95
N MET A 118 -8.21 16.03 21.66
CA MET A 118 -7.32 15.37 22.63
C MET A 118 -6.21 16.29 23.13
N ALA A 119 -5.61 17.09 22.27
CA ALA A 119 -4.61 18.08 22.68
C ALA A 119 -5.20 19.13 23.63
N LEU A 120 -6.42 19.62 23.37
CA LEU A 120 -7.13 20.54 24.24
C LEU A 120 -7.54 19.90 25.58
N GLU A 121 -7.80 18.58 25.59
CA GLU A 121 -8.03 17.79 26.82
C GLU A 121 -6.73 17.55 27.62
N GLY A 122 -5.58 18.04 27.14
CA GLY A 122 -4.27 17.83 27.79
C GLY A 122 -3.70 16.43 27.63
N LYS A 123 -4.24 15.61 26.70
CA LYS A 123 -3.73 14.27 26.39
C LYS A 123 -2.43 14.35 25.61
N THR A 124 -1.43 13.59 26.02
CA THR A 124 -0.12 13.50 25.36
C THR A 124 0.26 12.05 25.09
N SER A 125 1.23 11.84 24.21
CA SER A 125 1.77 10.51 23.87
C SER A 125 0.73 9.49 23.37
N LEU A 126 -0.33 10.00 22.76
CA LEU A 126 -1.42 9.20 22.17
C LEU A 126 -1.54 9.47 20.67
N MET A 127 -2.03 8.47 19.97
CA MET A 127 -2.41 8.54 18.57
C MET A 127 -3.91 8.23 18.42
N VAL A 128 -4.61 9.02 17.61
CA VAL A 128 -5.98 8.68 17.21
C VAL A 128 -5.95 7.46 16.29
N THR A 129 -6.80 6.49 16.57
CA THR A 129 -6.99 5.31 15.73
C THR A 129 -8.35 5.33 15.04
N ILE A 130 -8.42 4.72 13.85
CA ILE A 130 -9.68 4.44 13.16
C ILE A 130 -9.95 2.95 13.33
N GLU A 131 -11.02 2.63 14.04
CA GLU A 131 -11.37 1.27 14.38
C GLU A 131 -12.64 0.83 13.64
N ARG A 132 -12.67 -0.43 13.25
CA ARG A 132 -13.82 -1.02 12.56
C ARG A 132 -14.67 -1.80 13.54
N GLU A 133 -15.97 -1.51 13.58
CA GLU A 133 -16.93 -2.35 14.30
C GLU A 133 -17.04 -3.74 13.65
N LYS A 134 -17.31 -4.73 14.51
CA LYS A 134 -17.67 -6.07 14.03
C LYS A 134 -19.11 -6.04 13.46
N GLY A 135 -19.32 -6.61 12.30
CA GLY A 135 -20.66 -6.67 11.69
C GLY A 135 -20.62 -6.83 10.18
N GLU A 136 -21.78 -7.01 9.56
CA GLU A 136 -21.92 -7.15 8.10
C GLU A 136 -21.76 -5.83 7.37
N LYS A 137 -22.24 -4.73 7.95
CA LYS A 137 -22.11 -3.38 7.39
C LYS A 137 -20.85 -2.72 7.92
N TYR A 138 -20.13 -2.03 7.05
CA TYR A 138 -18.99 -1.24 7.44
C TYR A 138 -19.42 -0.09 8.37
N LYS A 139 -18.94 -0.12 9.58
CA LYS A 139 -19.04 0.97 10.56
C LYS A 139 -17.68 1.16 11.20
N TRP A 140 -17.40 2.38 11.61
CA TRP A 140 -16.14 2.76 12.20
C TRP A 140 -16.34 3.76 13.33
N PHE A 141 -15.37 3.83 14.21
CA PHE A 141 -15.29 4.81 15.29
C PHE A 141 -13.84 5.19 15.54
N LEU A 142 -13.63 6.26 16.28
CA LEU A 142 -12.30 6.70 16.67
C LEU A 142 -11.93 6.14 18.04
N GLY A 143 -10.74 5.57 18.12
CA GLY A 143 -10.11 5.11 19.34
C GLY A 143 -8.83 5.88 19.63
N GLU A 144 -8.11 5.46 20.65
CA GLU A 144 -6.85 6.02 21.10
C GLU A 144 -5.82 4.91 21.33
N ALA A 145 -4.57 5.11 20.91
CA ALA A 145 -3.47 4.19 21.16
C ALA A 145 -2.26 4.92 21.72
N SER A 146 -1.57 4.32 22.71
CA SER A 146 -0.30 4.85 23.20
C SER A 146 0.76 4.82 22.11
N LEU A 147 1.51 5.90 21.93
CA LEU A 147 2.62 5.99 20.99
C LEU A 147 3.71 4.96 21.28
N GLU A 148 3.96 4.61 22.54
CA GLU A 148 4.93 3.58 22.93
C GLU A 148 4.60 2.21 22.35
N LYS A 149 3.30 1.90 22.12
CA LYS A 149 2.84 0.64 21.55
C LYS A 149 2.82 0.64 20.03
N VAL A 150 2.96 1.81 19.41
CA VAL A 150 2.81 1.98 17.95
C VAL A 150 4.12 2.38 17.30
N ALA A 151 4.91 3.24 17.96
CA ALA A 151 6.16 3.75 17.40
C ALA A 151 7.15 2.61 17.14
N ASN A 152 7.74 2.61 15.94
CA ASN A 152 8.68 1.60 15.48
C ASN A 152 8.14 0.15 15.43
N MET A 153 6.82 -0.02 15.45
CA MET A 153 6.18 -1.32 15.33
C MET A 153 5.57 -1.51 13.94
N GLU A 154 6.01 -2.56 13.25
CA GLU A 154 5.41 -2.93 11.95
C GLU A 154 4.17 -3.80 12.16
N LYS A 155 3.04 -3.35 11.63
CA LYS A 155 1.85 -4.19 11.52
C LYS A 155 1.85 -4.92 10.19
N LYS A 156 2.20 -6.19 10.20
CA LYS A 156 2.22 -7.04 9.01
C LYS A 156 0.82 -7.31 8.47
N MET A 157 0.71 -7.44 7.14
CA MET A 157 -0.50 -7.89 6.50
C MET A 157 -0.84 -9.32 6.92
N PRO A 158 -2.09 -9.62 7.34
CA PRO A 158 -2.48 -10.98 7.70
C PRO A 158 -2.25 -11.96 6.55
N ARG A 159 -1.63 -13.11 6.82
CA ARG A 159 -1.31 -14.12 5.78
C ARG A 159 -2.55 -14.59 5.01
N ASN A 160 -3.73 -14.62 5.65
CA ASN A 160 -4.99 -14.99 5.00
C ASN A 160 -5.55 -13.91 4.06
N PHE A 161 -4.91 -12.75 3.94
CA PHE A 161 -5.20 -11.72 2.95
C PHE A 161 -4.43 -11.94 1.65
N ILE A 162 -3.34 -12.70 1.70
CA ILE A 162 -2.48 -13.00 0.56
C ILE A 162 -2.87 -14.38 0.00
N THR A 163 -2.94 -14.51 -1.31
CA THR A 163 -3.22 -15.78 -1.99
C THR A 163 -2.16 -16.85 -1.70
N LYS A 164 -2.48 -18.11 -1.91
CA LYS A 164 -1.55 -19.23 -1.64
C LYS A 164 -0.27 -19.13 -2.47
N ASP A 165 -0.38 -18.68 -3.71
CA ASP A 165 0.75 -18.46 -4.63
C ASP A 165 1.60 -17.23 -4.29
N GLY A 166 1.20 -16.40 -3.33
CA GLY A 166 1.93 -15.23 -2.88
C GLY A 166 1.84 -14.00 -3.78
N PHE A 167 1.13 -14.06 -4.90
CA PHE A 167 1.12 -13.00 -5.92
C PHE A 167 -0.18 -12.19 -6.00
N GLY A 168 -1.11 -12.40 -5.10
CA GLY A 168 -2.39 -11.72 -5.14
C GLY A 168 -3.06 -11.58 -3.78
N ILE A 169 -4.25 -10.96 -3.79
CA ILE A 169 -5.08 -10.80 -2.58
C ILE A 169 -6.30 -11.71 -2.62
N THR A 170 -6.67 -12.25 -1.45
CA THR A 170 -7.83 -13.11 -1.27
C THR A 170 -9.14 -12.33 -1.33
N LYS A 171 -10.27 -13.06 -1.43
CA LYS A 171 -11.60 -12.45 -1.28
C LYS A 171 -11.74 -11.71 0.05
N LYS A 172 -11.20 -12.26 1.14
CA LYS A 172 -11.22 -11.63 2.47
C LYS A 172 -10.55 -10.27 2.49
N ALA A 173 -9.38 -10.13 1.82
CA ALA A 173 -8.72 -8.84 1.68
C ALA A 173 -9.54 -7.84 0.87
N LYS A 174 -10.15 -8.29 -0.23
CA LYS A 174 -11.03 -7.45 -1.06
C LYS A 174 -12.26 -6.97 -0.29
N ASP A 175 -12.90 -7.85 0.45
CA ASP A 175 -14.07 -7.51 1.28
C ASP A 175 -13.70 -6.54 2.40
N TYR A 176 -12.46 -6.65 2.94
CA TYR A 176 -11.93 -5.70 3.92
C TYR A 176 -11.68 -4.31 3.31
N LEU A 177 -11.11 -4.24 2.12
CA LEU A 177 -10.72 -2.98 1.46
C LEU A 177 -11.90 -2.29 0.76
N LYS A 178 -12.86 -3.06 0.25
CA LYS A 178 -13.97 -2.53 -0.57
C LYS A 178 -14.72 -1.36 0.07
N PRO A 179 -15.06 -1.36 1.36
CA PRO A 179 -15.74 -0.21 1.98
C PRO A 179 -14.91 1.06 2.00
N LEU A 180 -13.58 0.96 1.98
CA LEU A 180 -12.67 2.10 2.09
C LEU A 180 -12.52 2.88 0.77
N ILE A 181 -12.99 2.32 -0.35
CA ILE A 181 -12.92 2.94 -1.68
C ILE A 181 -14.29 3.34 -2.21
N ILE A 182 -15.25 3.57 -1.32
CA ILE A 182 -16.63 3.93 -1.68
C ILE A 182 -16.81 5.43 -1.62
N GLY A 183 -17.56 5.93 -2.63
CA GLY A 183 -17.90 7.33 -2.76
C GLY A 183 -16.79 8.17 -3.39
N GLU A 184 -17.19 9.33 -3.86
CA GLU A 184 -16.30 10.33 -4.45
C GLU A 184 -16.45 11.62 -3.65
N ASP A 185 -15.34 12.32 -3.44
CA ASP A 185 -15.30 13.59 -2.75
C ASP A 185 -14.33 14.53 -3.48
N PHE A 186 -14.84 15.15 -4.54
CA PHE A 186 -14.06 16.10 -5.30
C PHE A 186 -13.83 17.39 -4.51
N PRO A 187 -12.60 17.90 -4.46
CA PRO A 187 -12.34 19.18 -3.83
C PRO A 187 -13.11 20.30 -4.58
N PRO A 188 -13.65 21.29 -3.86
CA PRO A 188 -14.27 22.43 -4.51
C PRO A 188 -13.23 23.22 -5.31
N PHE A 189 -13.60 23.65 -6.51
CA PHE A 189 -12.74 24.46 -7.38
C PHE A 189 -13.26 25.89 -7.48
N LYS A 190 -12.34 26.84 -7.59
CA LYS A 190 -12.63 28.24 -7.96
C LYS A 190 -11.65 28.67 -9.05
N SER A 191 -12.17 29.05 -10.20
CA SER A 191 -11.36 29.51 -11.35
C SER A 191 -10.29 28.49 -11.78
N GLY A 192 -10.61 27.19 -11.74
CA GLY A 192 -9.70 26.11 -12.12
C GLY A 192 -8.70 25.67 -11.02
N LEU A 193 -8.73 26.32 -9.86
CA LEU A 193 -7.87 25.98 -8.71
C LEU A 193 -8.69 25.30 -7.61
N PRO A 194 -8.16 24.27 -6.94
CA PRO A 194 -8.77 23.72 -5.72
C PRO A 194 -8.87 24.81 -4.65
N LYS A 195 -9.97 24.80 -3.90
CA LYS A 195 -10.17 25.71 -2.77
C LYS A 195 -9.51 25.16 -1.51
#